data_c41b3ec4f02a9470b8629d1ff2ba425f
#
_entry.id   c41b3ec4f02a9470b8629d1ff2ba425f
#
_cell.length_a   1.000
_cell.length_b   1.000
_cell.length_c   1.000
_cell.angle_alpha   90.00
_cell.angle_beta   90.00
_cell.angle_gamma   90.00
#
_symmetry.space_group_name_H-M   'P 1'
#
loop_
_entity.id
_entity.type
_entity.pdbx_description
1 polymer ?
#
loop_
_entity_poly.entity_id
_entity_poly.type
_entity_poly.pdbx_seq_one_letter_code
_entity_poly.pdbx_strand_id
1 'polypeptide(L)'
;MSHVSRLTFHASRIFMKMELRKTFQFEAAHLLPLLPEMHKCRRLHGHSFKVEIVVAGECDPQLGWLMDYADITTAFKPTWDKLDHHYLNEIPGLENPTSEIVAAWIWKKLKPKLPLLTEIVVAETCTAQAIYRGE
;
A
#
# COMPACT_ATOMS: atom_id res chain seq x y z
N MET A 1 42.53 3.15 -13.58
CA MET A 1 41.19 2.70 -14.04
C MET A 1 40.64 1.63 -13.13
N SER A 2 41.34 0.54 -12.97
CA SER A 2 40.89 -0.53 -12.08
C SER A 2 40.74 -0.13 -10.62
N HIS A 3 41.50 0.89 -10.18
CA HIS A 3 41.44 1.35 -8.81
C HIS A 3 40.14 2.06 -8.46
N VAL A 4 39.62 2.86 -9.38
CA VAL A 4 38.36 3.58 -9.15
C VAL A 4 37.21 2.60 -9.01
N SER A 5 37.18 1.58 -9.87
CA SER A 5 36.15 0.54 -9.78
C SER A 5 36.19 -0.20 -8.44
N ARG A 6 37.39 -0.48 -7.94
CA ARG A 6 37.54 -1.17 -6.66
C ARG A 6 37.06 -0.34 -5.50
N LEU A 7 37.39 0.96 -5.50
CA LEU A 7 36.92 1.85 -4.44
C LEU A 7 35.41 1.97 -4.44
N THR A 8 34.81 2.10 -5.61
CA THR A 8 33.36 2.13 -5.77
C THR A 8 32.74 0.84 -5.25
N PHE A 9 33.34 -0.30 -5.60
CA PHE A 9 32.86 -1.60 -5.13
C PHE A 9 32.89 -1.71 -3.62
N HIS A 10 33.96 -1.23 -2.95
CA HIS A 10 34.03 -1.24 -1.49
C HIS A 10 32.98 -0.34 -0.85
N ALA A 11 32.77 0.85 -1.40
CA ALA A 11 31.72 1.76 -0.93
C ALA A 11 30.35 1.10 -1.05
N SER A 12 30.11 0.32 -2.11
CA SER A 12 28.84 -0.37 -2.33
C SER A 12 28.56 -1.49 -1.33
N ARG A 13 29.55 -1.89 -0.52
CA ARG A 13 29.34 -2.88 0.55
C ARG A 13 28.69 -2.32 1.81
N ILE A 14 28.50 -1.01 1.86
CA ILE A 14 27.77 -0.39 2.95
C ILE A 14 26.30 -0.68 2.74
N PHE A 15 25.71 -1.50 3.60
CA PHE A 15 24.31 -1.86 3.53
C PHE A 15 23.49 -0.81 4.24
N MET A 16 22.56 -0.23 3.52
CA MET A 16 21.59 0.70 4.09
C MET A 16 20.23 0.04 4.09
N LYS A 17 19.60 0.03 5.25
CA LYS A 17 18.18 -0.35 5.35
C LYS A 17 17.35 0.86 5.05
N MET A 18 16.38 0.69 4.19
CA MET A 18 15.55 1.79 3.72
C MET A 18 14.09 1.37 3.68
N GLU A 19 13.23 2.33 3.93
CA GLU A 19 11.80 2.17 3.78
C GLU A 19 11.33 3.13 2.69
N LEU A 20 10.55 2.61 1.75
CA LEU A 20 9.93 3.42 0.70
C LEU A 20 8.43 3.44 0.91
N ARG A 21 7.83 4.60 0.74
CA ARG A 21 6.37 4.79 0.79
C ARG A 21 5.91 5.37 -0.52
N LYS A 22 4.95 4.72 -1.15
CA LYS A 22 4.32 5.27 -2.35
C LYS A 22 2.84 5.44 -2.09
N THR A 23 2.34 6.63 -2.41
CA THR A 23 0.95 7.01 -2.14
C THR A 23 0.12 6.92 -3.40
N PHE A 24 -1.09 6.37 -3.25
CA PHE A 24 -2.09 6.28 -4.29
C PHE A 24 -3.40 6.81 -3.75
N GLN A 25 -4.28 7.21 -4.64
CA GLN A 25 -5.61 7.68 -4.28
C GLN A 25 -6.64 6.99 -5.15
N PHE A 26 -7.77 6.63 -4.56
CA PHE A 26 -8.91 6.12 -5.32
C PHE A 26 -10.20 6.68 -4.76
N GLU A 27 -11.16 6.90 -5.65
CA GLU A 27 -12.49 7.36 -5.31
C GLU A 27 -13.41 6.16 -5.22
N ALA A 28 -14.12 6.01 -4.12
CA ALA A 28 -15.00 4.88 -3.96
C ALA A 28 -16.15 5.19 -3.01
N ALA A 29 -17.26 4.50 -3.23
CA ALA A 29 -18.40 4.55 -2.34
C ALA A 29 -18.42 3.29 -1.46
N HIS A 30 -18.95 3.43 -0.27
CA HIS A 30 -19.17 2.30 0.63
C HIS A 30 -20.23 2.63 1.67
N LEU A 31 -20.66 1.60 2.36
CA LEU A 31 -21.40 1.73 3.62
C LEU A 31 -20.93 0.61 4.55
N LEU A 32 -21.12 0.82 5.86
CA LEU A 32 -20.68 -0.13 6.88
C LEU A 32 -21.91 -0.86 7.43
N PRO A 33 -22.26 -2.03 6.89
CA PRO A 33 -23.54 -2.67 7.18
C PRO A 33 -23.66 -3.27 8.58
N LEU A 34 -22.52 -3.49 9.25
CA LEU A 34 -22.51 -4.12 10.58
C LEU A 34 -22.64 -3.12 11.72
N LEU A 35 -22.63 -1.81 11.44
CA LEU A 35 -22.83 -0.79 12.46
C LEU A 35 -24.30 -0.67 12.83
N PRO A 36 -24.59 -0.07 14.02
CA PRO A 36 -25.99 0.20 14.43
C PRO A 36 -26.73 0.98 13.34
N GLU A 37 -28.02 0.69 13.20
CA GLU A 37 -28.85 1.22 12.11
C GLU A 37 -28.82 2.75 12.01
N MET A 38 -28.72 3.44 13.15
CA MET A 38 -28.70 4.90 13.18
C MET A 38 -27.31 5.50 12.94
N HIS A 39 -26.28 4.68 12.83
CA HIS A 39 -24.92 5.20 12.60
C HIS A 39 -24.81 5.78 11.19
N LYS A 40 -24.22 6.98 11.09
CA LYS A 40 -24.10 7.70 9.81
C LYS A 40 -23.36 6.89 8.73
N CYS A 41 -22.34 6.10 9.13
CA CYS A 41 -21.53 5.33 8.20
C CYS A 41 -22.26 4.11 7.64
N ARG A 42 -23.43 3.78 8.16
CA ARG A 42 -24.30 2.76 7.59
C ARG A 42 -25.00 3.24 6.33
N ARG A 43 -25.05 4.55 6.11
CA ARG A 43 -25.59 5.13 4.88
C ARG A 43 -24.53 5.09 3.79
N LEU A 44 -25.01 4.96 2.55
CA LEU A 44 -24.12 5.03 1.39
C LEU A 44 -23.44 6.40 1.35
N HIS A 45 -22.12 6.39 1.28
CA HIS A 45 -21.31 7.60 1.18
C HIS A 45 -20.01 7.27 0.46
N GLY A 46 -19.22 8.28 0.16
CA GLY A 46 -17.96 8.09 -0.56
C GLY A 46 -16.82 8.89 0.04
N HIS A 47 -15.63 8.47 -0.31
CA HIS A 47 -14.39 9.12 0.10
C HIS A 47 -13.39 9.13 -1.04
N SER A 48 -12.46 10.08 -0.95
CA SER A 48 -11.19 10.01 -1.66
C SER A 48 -10.24 9.22 -0.77
N PHE A 49 -10.21 7.92 -0.97
CA PHE A 49 -9.33 7.05 -0.18
C PHE A 49 -7.88 7.27 -0.57
N LYS A 50 -7.03 7.32 0.42
CA LYS A 50 -5.59 7.39 0.23
C LYS A 50 -4.97 6.09 0.71
N VAL A 51 -4.11 5.49 -0.12
CA VAL A 51 -3.39 4.27 0.22
C VAL A 51 -1.91 4.55 0.15
N GLU A 52 -1.18 4.18 1.21
CA GLU A 52 0.27 4.16 1.16
C GLU A 52 0.74 2.72 1.16
N ILE A 53 1.58 2.38 0.22
CA ILE A 53 2.22 1.08 0.12
C ILE A 53 3.66 1.25 0.60
N VAL A 54 4.02 0.48 1.62
CA VAL A 54 5.32 0.60 2.28
C VAL A 54 6.11 -0.67 2.09
N VAL A 55 7.31 -0.54 1.54
CA VAL A 55 8.27 -1.63 1.39
C VAL A 55 9.54 -1.27 2.13
N ALA A 56 10.25 -2.27 2.64
CA ALA A 56 11.49 -2.06 3.39
C ALA A 56 12.47 -3.19 3.14
N GLY A 57 13.75 -2.87 3.25
CA GLY A 57 14.81 -3.83 3.07
C GLY A 57 16.16 -3.14 2.92
N GLU A 58 17.15 -3.89 2.48
CA GLU A 58 18.48 -3.38 2.22
C GLU A 58 18.59 -2.90 0.78
N CYS A 59 19.17 -1.72 0.60
CA CYS A 59 19.44 -1.17 -0.72
C CYS A 59 20.44 -2.04 -1.48
N ASP A 60 20.21 -2.18 -2.78
CA ASP A 60 21.22 -2.72 -3.67
C ASP A 60 22.43 -1.79 -3.65
N PRO A 61 23.62 -2.29 -3.28
CA PRO A 61 24.77 -1.41 -3.12
C PRO A 61 25.29 -0.83 -4.44
N GLN A 62 25.00 -1.45 -5.56
CA GLN A 62 25.43 -0.94 -6.86
C GLN A 62 24.46 0.10 -7.41
N LEU A 63 23.17 -0.17 -7.31
CA LEU A 63 22.14 0.72 -7.83
C LEU A 63 21.82 1.85 -6.85
N GLY A 64 22.08 1.66 -5.57
CA GLY A 64 21.81 2.66 -4.55
C GLY A 64 20.34 2.81 -4.20
N TRP A 65 19.51 1.85 -4.53
CA TRP A 65 18.09 1.88 -4.25
C TRP A 65 17.58 0.55 -3.68
N LEU A 66 16.43 0.59 -3.06
CA LEU A 66 15.75 -0.63 -2.60
C LEU A 66 15.05 -1.33 -3.77
N MET A 67 14.31 -0.56 -4.54
CA MET A 67 13.62 -1.02 -5.74
C MET A 67 13.12 0.20 -6.54
N ASP A 68 12.68 -0.04 -7.76
CA ASP A 68 12.06 0.99 -8.57
C ASP A 68 10.64 1.29 -8.04
N TYR A 69 10.33 2.56 -7.84
CA TYR A 69 8.98 2.97 -7.47
C TYR A 69 7.93 2.51 -8.49
N ALA A 70 8.32 2.43 -9.78
CA ALA A 70 7.42 1.96 -10.83
C ALA A 70 6.98 0.51 -10.61
N ASP A 71 7.80 -0.31 -9.97
CA ASP A 71 7.44 -1.71 -9.68
C ASP A 71 6.33 -1.78 -8.64
N ILE A 72 6.30 -0.84 -7.71
CA ILE A 72 5.21 -0.73 -6.73
C ILE A 72 3.91 -0.40 -7.46
N THR A 73 3.95 0.57 -8.37
CA THR A 73 2.78 0.96 -9.17
C THR A 73 2.27 -0.20 -10.02
N THR A 74 3.17 -0.91 -10.69
CA THR A 74 2.82 -2.06 -11.53
C THR A 74 2.16 -3.16 -10.70
N ALA A 75 2.69 -3.44 -9.52
CA ALA A 75 2.11 -4.46 -8.64
C ALA A 75 0.73 -4.07 -8.14
N PHE A 76 0.50 -2.80 -7.86
CA PHE A 76 -0.78 -2.32 -7.31
C PHE A 76 -1.85 -2.10 -8.38
N LYS A 77 -1.47 -1.84 -9.60
CA LYS A 77 -2.41 -1.41 -10.67
C LYS A 77 -3.65 -2.32 -10.80
N PRO A 78 -3.54 -3.65 -10.84
CA PRO A 78 -4.74 -4.49 -10.94
C PRO A 78 -5.69 -4.34 -9.75
N THR A 79 -5.13 -4.18 -8.56
CA THR A 79 -5.91 -3.98 -7.33
C THR A 79 -6.53 -2.59 -7.30
N TRP A 80 -5.77 -1.59 -7.70
CA TRP A 80 -6.23 -0.20 -7.81
C TRP A 80 -7.43 -0.09 -8.74
N ASP A 81 -7.37 -0.76 -9.90
CA ASP A 81 -8.46 -0.75 -10.88
C ASP A 81 -9.74 -1.39 -10.34
N LYS A 82 -9.63 -2.32 -9.40
CA LYS A 82 -10.79 -2.93 -8.75
C LYS A 82 -11.44 -2.02 -7.71
N LEU A 83 -10.67 -1.09 -7.16
CA LEU A 83 -11.13 -0.19 -6.09
C LEU A 83 -11.64 1.13 -6.63
N ASP A 84 -10.91 1.72 -7.58
CA ASP A 84 -11.19 3.07 -8.05
C ASP A 84 -12.50 3.14 -8.83
N HIS A 85 -13.36 4.08 -8.43
CA HIS A 85 -14.68 4.30 -9.03
C HIS A 85 -15.60 3.08 -8.93
N HIS A 86 -15.46 2.32 -7.83
CA HIS A 86 -16.32 1.17 -7.55
C HIS A 86 -17.05 1.33 -6.22
N TYR A 87 -18.14 0.58 -6.09
CA TYR A 87 -18.84 0.42 -4.83
C TYR A 87 -18.17 -0.74 -4.08
N LEU A 88 -17.45 -0.42 -3.01
CA LEU A 88 -16.59 -1.39 -2.33
C LEU A 88 -17.33 -2.61 -1.81
N ASN A 89 -18.55 -2.43 -1.31
CA ASN A 89 -19.36 -3.52 -0.74
C ASN A 89 -19.65 -4.65 -1.73
N GLU A 90 -19.56 -4.38 -3.03
CA GLU A 90 -19.79 -5.39 -4.07
C GLU A 90 -18.55 -6.21 -4.40
N ILE A 91 -17.39 -5.80 -3.90
CA ILE A 91 -16.14 -6.49 -4.17
C ILE A 91 -16.02 -7.69 -3.22
N PRO A 92 -15.77 -8.92 -3.74
CA PRO A 92 -15.58 -10.09 -2.89
C PRO A 92 -14.45 -9.88 -1.86
N GLY A 93 -14.78 -10.10 -0.59
CA GLY A 93 -13.87 -9.86 0.53
C GLY A 93 -14.01 -8.49 1.16
N LEU A 94 -14.75 -7.57 0.52
CA LEU A 94 -15.00 -6.21 1.01
C LEU A 94 -16.47 -5.97 1.36
N GLU A 95 -17.19 -7.01 1.78
CA GLU A 95 -18.60 -6.88 2.15
C GLU A 95 -18.80 -5.95 3.35
N ASN A 96 -17.79 -5.84 4.21
CA ASN A 96 -17.77 -4.87 5.32
C ASN A 96 -16.52 -3.98 5.19
N PRO A 97 -16.53 -2.99 4.29
CA PRO A 97 -15.31 -2.30 3.87
C PRO A 97 -14.92 -1.13 4.78
N THR A 98 -14.58 -1.44 6.01
CA THR A 98 -13.91 -0.48 6.89
C THR A 98 -12.50 -0.22 6.37
N SER A 99 -11.86 0.87 6.80
CA SER A 99 -10.46 1.14 6.44
C SER A 99 -9.56 -0.03 6.81
N GLU A 100 -9.82 -0.66 7.95
CA GLU A 100 -9.06 -1.82 8.44
C GLU A 100 -9.20 -3.02 7.51
N ILE A 101 -10.42 -3.35 7.11
CA ILE A 101 -10.69 -4.47 6.21
C ILE A 101 -10.10 -4.19 4.82
N VAL A 102 -10.22 -2.97 4.33
CA VAL A 102 -9.65 -2.57 3.05
C VAL A 102 -8.12 -2.73 3.08
N ALA A 103 -7.48 -2.28 4.17
CA ALA A 103 -6.02 -2.41 4.31
C ALA A 103 -5.58 -3.88 4.29
N ALA A 104 -6.27 -4.74 5.04
CA ALA A 104 -5.95 -6.18 5.07
C ALA A 104 -6.20 -6.85 3.71
N TRP A 105 -7.26 -6.45 3.02
CA TRP A 105 -7.59 -6.98 1.69
C TRP A 105 -6.51 -6.59 0.66
N ILE A 106 -6.06 -5.34 0.68
CA ILE A 106 -4.97 -4.88 -0.19
C ILE A 106 -3.69 -5.66 0.11
N TRP A 107 -3.37 -5.86 1.38
CA TRP A 107 -2.20 -6.63 1.79
C TRP A 107 -2.19 -8.02 1.16
N LYS A 108 -3.31 -8.74 1.24
CA LYS A 108 -3.41 -10.10 0.68
C LYS A 108 -3.17 -10.12 -0.82
N LYS A 109 -3.61 -9.09 -1.53
CA LYS A 109 -3.41 -8.98 -2.98
C LYS A 109 -1.96 -8.65 -3.34
N LEU A 110 -1.30 -7.83 -2.52
CA LEU A 110 0.02 -7.30 -2.84
C LEU A 110 1.18 -8.15 -2.33
N LYS A 111 1.05 -8.76 -1.15
CA LYS A 111 2.18 -9.45 -0.52
C LYS A 111 2.85 -10.48 -1.44
N PRO A 112 2.13 -11.30 -2.21
CA PRO A 112 2.76 -12.24 -3.13
C PRO A 112 3.57 -11.57 -4.24
N LYS A 113 3.19 -10.34 -4.62
CA LYS A 113 3.85 -9.58 -5.70
C LYS A 113 4.97 -8.68 -5.19
N LEU A 114 4.91 -8.30 -3.91
CA LEU A 114 5.86 -7.41 -3.26
C LEU A 114 6.36 -8.07 -1.98
N PRO A 115 7.34 -8.99 -2.07
CA PRO A 115 7.84 -9.67 -0.87
C PRO A 115 8.38 -8.71 0.20
N LEU A 116 8.86 -7.54 -0.20
CA LEU A 116 9.37 -6.52 0.74
C LEU A 116 8.27 -5.67 1.37
N LEU A 117 7.00 -5.93 1.06
CA LEU A 117 5.88 -5.20 1.66
C LEU A 117 5.89 -5.35 3.18
N THR A 118 5.83 -4.22 3.89
CA THR A 118 5.84 -4.19 5.36
C THR A 118 4.58 -3.59 5.95
N GLU A 119 3.91 -2.69 5.24
CA GLU A 119 2.65 -2.16 5.74
C GLU A 119 1.81 -1.57 4.60
N ILE A 120 0.50 -1.60 4.81
CA ILE A 120 -0.49 -0.90 4.02
C ILE A 120 -1.17 0.12 4.93
N VAL A 121 -1.25 1.35 4.47
CA VAL A 121 -1.95 2.43 5.18
C VAL A 121 -3.16 2.83 4.36
N VAL A 122 -4.34 2.87 4.98
CA VAL A 122 -5.57 3.32 4.34
C VAL A 122 -6.17 4.46 5.14
N ALA A 123 -6.41 5.57 4.49
CA ALA A 123 -7.04 6.75 5.08
C ALA A 123 -8.29 7.12 4.27
N GLU A 124 -9.42 7.26 4.97
CA GLU A 124 -10.66 7.78 4.38
C GLU A 124 -10.68 9.31 4.45
N THR A 125 -10.05 9.85 5.48
CA THR A 125 -9.98 11.29 5.73
C THR A 125 -8.53 11.71 5.95
N CYS A 126 -8.29 13.01 6.01
CA CYS A 126 -6.95 13.53 6.22
C CYS A 126 -6.46 13.43 7.68
N THR A 127 -7.32 13.05 8.63
CA THR A 127 -6.99 13.08 10.05
C THR A 127 -6.87 11.71 10.70
N ALA A 128 -7.21 10.63 10.01
CA ALA A 128 -7.20 9.29 10.58
C ALA A 128 -6.80 8.27 9.54
N GLN A 129 -6.11 7.23 9.98
CA GLN A 129 -5.65 6.18 9.08
C GLN A 129 -5.56 4.84 9.80
N ALA A 130 -5.73 3.77 9.04
CA ALA A 130 -5.54 2.40 9.51
C ALA A 130 -4.25 1.85 8.91
N ILE A 131 -3.44 1.20 9.72
CA ILE A 131 -2.17 0.62 9.30
C ILE A 131 -2.21 -0.88 9.55
N TYR A 132 -1.95 -1.67 8.51
CA TYR A 132 -1.90 -3.12 8.62
C TYR A 132 -0.51 -3.63 8.24
N ARG A 133 0.05 -4.49 9.08
CA ARG A 133 1.41 -5.05 8.90
C ARG A 133 1.43 -6.56 8.71
N GLY A 134 0.32 -7.15 8.30
CA GLY A 134 0.25 -8.57 8.01
C GLY A 134 0.02 -9.48 9.22
N GLU A 135 -0.36 -8.91 10.33
CA GLU A 135 -0.54 -9.66 11.59
C GLU A 135 -2.00 -9.86 11.96
#